data_62f534a12ace75013381df8c188f0149
#
_entry.id   62f534a12ace75013381df8c188f0149
#
_cell.length_a   1.000
_cell.length_b   1.000
_cell.length_c   1.000
_cell.angle_alpha   90.00
_cell.angle_beta   90.00
_cell.angle_gamma   90.00
#
_symmetry.space_group_name_H-M   'P 1'
#
loop_
_entity.id
_entity.type
_entity.pdbx_description
1 polymer ?
#
loop_
_entity_poly.entity_id
_entity_poly.type
_entity_poly.pdbx_seq_one_letter_code
_entity_poly.pdbx_strand_id
1 'polypeptide(L)'
;MISYATLDELCLRYGDNTVLQLTDLERRAQINADIAQQALLDATAEIDGYLNRYTRPFPQIPRLLTVYCCDIAIYRLATGMRQGNDDMDTRYKNAIDYLKQVARGTATISGLPENGQLGTGDTVMFNKPQQKVFGRDRPY
;
A
#
# COMPACT_ATOMS: atom_id res chain seq x y z
N MET A 1 16.54 1.15 3.00
CA MET A 1 15.11 1.28 2.75
C MET A 1 14.32 0.62 3.85
N ILE A 2 13.27 1.28 4.31
CA ILE A 2 12.44 0.74 5.37
C ILE A 2 11.16 0.20 4.77
N SER A 3 10.83 -1.05 5.12
CA SER A 3 9.60 -1.64 4.62
C SER A 3 8.40 -1.13 5.41
N TYR A 4 7.22 -1.19 4.79
CA TYR A 4 5.98 -0.75 5.46
C TYR A 4 5.45 -1.79 6.44
N ALA A 5 6.01 -2.97 6.45
CA ALA A 5 5.65 -4.02 7.40
C ALA A 5 6.90 -4.77 7.84
N THR A 6 6.81 -5.41 9.00
CA THR A 6 7.91 -6.23 9.53
C THR A 6 7.57 -7.70 9.39
N LEU A 7 8.58 -8.55 9.58
CA LEU A 7 8.37 -9.99 9.58
C LEU A 7 7.38 -10.41 10.67
N ASP A 8 7.47 -9.77 11.84
CA ASP A 8 6.53 -10.08 12.94
C ASP A 8 5.10 -9.77 12.52
N GLU A 9 4.88 -8.64 11.85
CA GLU A 9 3.55 -8.28 11.38
C GLU A 9 3.05 -9.25 10.31
N LEU A 10 3.94 -9.70 9.44
CA LEU A 10 3.60 -10.68 8.43
C LEU A 10 3.14 -12.00 9.08
N CYS A 11 3.88 -12.45 10.10
CA CYS A 11 3.55 -13.66 10.82
C CYS A 11 2.24 -13.52 11.60
N LEU A 12 1.99 -12.35 12.18
CA LEU A 12 0.74 -12.12 12.88
C LEU A 12 -0.46 -12.18 11.95
N ARG A 13 -0.30 -11.70 10.74
CA ARG A 13 -1.40 -11.63 9.79
C ARG A 13 -1.68 -12.96 9.09
N TYR A 14 -0.65 -13.71 8.74
CA TYR A 14 -0.79 -14.95 7.97
C TYR A 14 -0.46 -16.21 8.74
N GLY A 15 0.14 -16.09 9.91
CA GLY A 15 0.54 -17.23 10.72
C GLY A 15 1.96 -17.67 10.43
N ASP A 16 2.64 -18.13 11.47
CA ASP A 16 4.04 -18.56 11.34
C ASP A 16 4.17 -19.71 10.35
N ASN A 17 3.21 -20.63 10.35
CA ASN A 17 3.28 -21.81 9.50
C ASN A 17 3.21 -21.43 8.02
N THR A 18 2.34 -20.49 7.67
CA THR A 18 2.24 -20.03 6.28
C THR A 18 3.53 -19.37 5.82
N VAL A 19 4.07 -18.49 6.67
CA VAL A 19 5.33 -17.80 6.34
C VAL A 19 6.47 -18.81 6.25
N LEU A 20 6.49 -19.80 7.15
CA LEU A 20 7.49 -20.86 7.11
C LEU A 20 7.45 -21.59 5.77
N GLN A 21 6.26 -22.03 5.36
CA GLN A 21 6.11 -22.80 4.12
C GLN A 21 6.55 -22.00 2.88
N LEU A 22 6.35 -20.70 2.91
CA LEU A 22 6.65 -19.85 1.76
C LEU A 22 8.08 -19.34 1.74
N THR A 23 8.83 -19.46 2.84
CA THR A 23 10.20 -18.95 2.90
C THR A 23 11.26 -20.02 3.12
N ASP A 24 10.86 -21.23 3.55
CA ASP A 24 11.82 -22.28 3.91
C ASP A 24 12.27 -23.06 2.68
N LEU A 25 13.05 -22.40 1.83
CA LEU A 25 13.53 -23.02 0.59
C LEU A 25 14.61 -24.07 0.86
N GLU A 26 15.27 -23.99 2.00
CA GLU A 26 16.36 -24.91 2.34
C GLU A 26 15.89 -26.06 3.23
N ARG A 27 14.61 -26.11 3.51
CA ARG A 27 13.99 -27.16 4.31
C ARG A 27 14.61 -27.30 5.70
N ARG A 28 14.86 -26.17 6.33
CA ARG A 28 15.43 -26.15 7.68
C ARG A 28 14.36 -26.10 8.76
N ALA A 29 13.10 -26.16 8.38
CA ALA A 29 11.96 -26.09 9.29
C ALA A 29 11.95 -24.80 10.11
N GLN A 30 12.40 -23.71 9.49
CA GLN A 30 12.38 -22.40 10.13
C GLN A 30 12.16 -21.32 9.07
N ILE A 31 11.58 -20.21 9.51
CA ILE A 31 11.32 -19.08 8.63
C ILE A 31 12.65 -18.49 8.16
N ASN A 32 12.77 -18.30 6.86
CA ASN A 32 13.95 -17.64 6.31
C ASN A 32 13.69 -16.13 6.33
N ALA A 33 14.26 -15.46 7.33
CA ALA A 33 14.03 -14.04 7.53
C ALA A 33 14.52 -13.19 6.35
N ASP A 34 15.61 -13.60 5.71
CA ASP A 34 16.14 -12.83 4.58
C ASP A 34 15.18 -12.84 3.39
N ILE A 35 14.61 -14.01 3.09
CA ILE A 35 13.66 -14.14 1.99
C ILE A 35 12.39 -13.34 2.32
N ALA A 36 11.91 -13.46 3.56
CA ALA A 36 10.73 -12.71 3.97
C ALA A 36 10.96 -11.21 3.90
N GLN A 37 12.11 -10.75 4.38
CA GLN A 37 12.44 -9.33 4.37
C GLN A 37 12.55 -8.81 2.94
N GLN A 38 13.14 -9.58 2.06
CA GLN A 38 13.24 -9.19 0.65
C GLN A 38 11.85 -9.01 0.03
N ALA A 39 10.94 -9.94 0.32
CA ALA A 39 9.58 -9.84 -0.18
C ALA A 39 8.87 -8.59 0.36
N LEU A 40 9.10 -8.25 1.63
CA LEU A 40 8.52 -7.06 2.22
C LEU A 40 9.08 -5.78 1.59
N LEU A 41 10.37 -5.76 1.28
CA LEU A 41 10.97 -4.62 0.60
C LEU A 41 10.43 -4.50 -0.84
N ASP A 42 10.26 -5.61 -1.54
CA ASP A 42 9.71 -5.59 -2.88
C ASP A 42 8.27 -5.10 -2.86
N ALA A 43 7.50 -5.52 -1.85
CA ALA A 43 6.12 -5.06 -1.69
C ALA A 43 6.08 -3.56 -1.41
N THR A 44 7.00 -3.07 -0.57
CA THR A 44 7.11 -1.65 -0.28
C THR A 44 7.40 -0.84 -1.53
N ALA A 45 8.30 -1.33 -2.36
CA ALA A 45 8.64 -0.66 -3.61
C ALA A 45 7.43 -0.62 -4.56
N GLU A 46 6.68 -1.70 -4.61
CA GLU A 46 5.48 -1.75 -5.44
C GLU A 46 4.43 -0.75 -4.95
N ILE A 47 4.24 -0.66 -3.63
CA ILE A 47 3.32 0.30 -3.04
C ILE A 47 3.77 1.74 -3.35
N ASP A 48 5.05 2.01 -3.21
CA ASP A 48 5.58 3.36 -3.47
C ASP A 48 5.30 3.81 -4.90
N GLY A 49 5.23 2.87 -5.83
CA GLY A 49 4.90 3.20 -7.21
C GLY A 49 3.52 3.82 -7.38
N TYR A 50 2.62 3.60 -6.43
CA TYR A 50 1.27 4.15 -6.46
C TYR A 50 1.12 5.39 -5.58
N LEU A 51 2.16 5.75 -4.81
CA LEU A 51 2.06 6.83 -3.82
C LEU A 51 2.74 8.12 -4.26
N ASN A 52 2.76 8.38 -5.56
CA ASN A 52 3.42 9.60 -6.08
C ASN A 52 2.79 10.88 -5.57
N ARG A 53 1.55 10.83 -5.10
CA ARG A 53 0.83 11.99 -4.59
C ARG A 53 1.24 12.36 -3.16
N TYR A 54 2.05 11.55 -2.52
CA TYR A 54 2.42 11.74 -1.11
C TYR A 54 3.92 11.94 -0.97
N THR A 55 4.31 12.82 -0.04
CA THR A 55 5.72 13.07 0.23
C THR A 55 6.28 12.04 1.20
N ARG A 56 7.37 11.41 0.82
CA ARG A 56 8.07 10.44 1.66
C ARG A 56 9.39 11.04 2.16
N PRO A 57 9.94 10.58 3.31
CA PRO A 57 9.38 9.54 4.16
C PRO A 57 8.18 10.02 4.96
N PHE A 58 7.35 9.08 5.37
CA PHE A 58 6.17 9.41 6.16
C PHE A 58 6.56 9.54 7.63
N PRO A 59 5.98 10.51 8.36
CA PRO A 59 6.28 10.62 9.79
C PRO A 59 5.78 9.42 10.57
N GLN A 60 4.73 8.78 10.08
CA GLN A 60 4.19 7.57 10.70
C GLN A 60 3.57 6.75 9.59
N ILE A 61 3.87 5.44 9.57
CA ILE A 61 3.36 4.57 8.52
C ILE A 61 1.91 4.22 8.80
N PRO A 62 0.98 4.55 7.90
CA PRO A 62 -0.43 4.20 8.09
C PRO A 62 -0.63 2.69 8.16
N ARG A 63 -1.54 2.28 9.01
CA ARG A 63 -1.84 0.86 9.18
C ARG A 63 -2.23 0.19 7.86
N LEU A 64 -2.94 0.91 7.00
CA LEU A 64 -3.36 0.36 5.72
C LEU A 64 -2.17 -0.06 4.86
N LEU A 65 -1.10 0.72 4.87
CA LEU A 65 0.10 0.37 4.12
C LEU A 65 0.76 -0.89 4.68
N THR A 66 0.75 -1.06 6.00
CA THR A 66 1.27 -2.27 6.62
C THR A 66 0.47 -3.49 6.16
N VAL A 67 -0.86 -3.38 6.16
CA VAL A 67 -1.73 -4.46 5.73
C VAL A 67 -1.47 -4.82 4.26
N TYR A 68 -1.43 -3.82 3.40
CA TYR A 68 -1.21 -4.08 1.98
C TYR A 68 0.20 -4.59 1.70
N CYS A 69 1.19 -4.12 2.46
CA CYS A 69 2.56 -4.62 2.31
C CYS A 69 2.61 -6.12 2.61
N CYS A 70 1.95 -6.56 3.67
CA CYS A 70 1.88 -7.98 4.01
C CYS A 70 1.17 -8.78 2.91
N ASP A 71 0.05 -8.27 2.42
CA ASP A 71 -0.73 -8.97 1.40
C ASP A 71 0.06 -9.13 0.10
N ILE A 72 0.76 -8.08 -0.30
CA ILE A 72 1.58 -8.12 -1.52
C ILE A 72 2.78 -9.04 -1.34
N ALA A 73 3.44 -8.96 -0.18
CA ALA A 73 4.61 -9.78 0.10
C ALA A 73 4.25 -11.28 0.07
N ILE A 74 3.14 -11.66 0.72
CA ILE A 74 2.69 -13.05 0.71
C ILE A 74 2.35 -13.51 -0.71
N TYR A 75 1.68 -12.65 -1.47
CA TYR A 75 1.34 -13.00 -2.86
C TYR A 75 2.61 -13.27 -3.67
N ARG A 76 3.63 -12.42 -3.52
CA ARG A 76 4.89 -12.60 -4.23
C ARG A 76 5.59 -13.90 -3.83
N LEU A 77 5.61 -14.20 -2.54
CA LEU A 77 6.21 -15.44 -2.04
C LEU A 77 5.45 -16.66 -2.54
N ALA A 78 4.12 -16.62 -2.47
CA ALA A 78 3.29 -17.74 -2.88
C ALA A 78 3.39 -17.99 -4.39
N THR A 79 3.41 -16.92 -5.17
CA THR A 79 3.54 -17.02 -6.62
C THR A 79 4.90 -17.62 -6.99
N GLY A 80 5.96 -17.20 -6.31
CA GLY A 80 7.29 -17.73 -6.56
C GLY A 80 7.41 -19.21 -6.23
N MET A 81 6.66 -19.67 -5.21
CA MET A 81 6.66 -21.08 -4.78
C MET A 81 5.56 -21.88 -5.44
N ARG A 82 4.70 -21.24 -6.23
CA ARG A 82 3.53 -21.88 -6.86
C ARG A 82 2.61 -22.50 -5.80
N GLN A 83 2.44 -21.83 -4.67
CA GLN A 83 1.65 -22.31 -3.56
C GLN A 83 0.56 -21.33 -3.13
N GLY A 84 0.09 -20.49 -4.04
CA GLY A 84 -0.96 -19.54 -3.74
C GLY A 84 -2.32 -20.19 -3.58
N ASN A 85 -3.27 -19.42 -3.06
CA ASN A 85 -4.66 -19.82 -2.98
C ASN A 85 -5.54 -18.62 -3.33
N ASP A 86 -6.86 -18.87 -3.43
CA ASP A 86 -7.79 -17.83 -3.86
C ASP A 86 -7.84 -16.66 -2.89
N ASP A 87 -7.69 -16.92 -1.59
CA ASP A 87 -7.72 -15.86 -0.60
C ASP A 87 -6.52 -14.92 -0.76
N MET A 88 -5.34 -15.47 -0.98
CA MET A 88 -4.13 -14.65 -1.23
C MET A 88 -4.29 -13.83 -2.50
N ASP A 89 -4.82 -14.43 -3.56
CA ASP A 89 -5.05 -13.73 -4.83
C ASP A 89 -6.03 -12.58 -4.65
N THR A 90 -7.12 -12.84 -3.92
CA THR A 90 -8.16 -11.84 -3.68
C THR A 90 -7.60 -10.66 -2.87
N ARG A 91 -6.85 -10.95 -1.81
CA ARG A 91 -6.27 -9.90 -0.99
C ARG A 91 -5.28 -9.04 -1.78
N TYR A 92 -4.44 -9.69 -2.59
CA TYR A 92 -3.51 -8.95 -3.43
C TYR A 92 -4.26 -8.06 -4.42
N LYS A 93 -5.26 -8.61 -5.09
CA LYS A 93 -6.02 -7.86 -6.07
C LYS A 93 -6.72 -6.67 -5.44
N ASN A 94 -7.31 -6.87 -4.26
CA ASN A 94 -7.98 -5.77 -3.55
C ASN A 94 -6.99 -4.68 -3.17
N ALA A 95 -5.80 -5.05 -2.70
CA ALA A 95 -4.79 -4.07 -2.34
C ALA A 95 -4.36 -3.26 -3.57
N ILE A 96 -4.10 -3.93 -4.68
CA ILE A 96 -3.66 -3.25 -5.90
C ILE A 96 -4.78 -2.35 -6.46
N ASP A 97 -6.02 -2.83 -6.43
CA ASP A 97 -7.15 -2.02 -6.92
C ASP A 97 -7.30 -0.73 -6.13
N TYR A 98 -7.16 -0.81 -4.80
CA TYR A 98 -7.23 0.38 -3.96
C TYR A 98 -6.06 1.32 -4.24
N LEU A 99 -4.85 0.77 -4.37
CA LEU A 99 -3.67 1.58 -4.65
C LEU A 99 -3.77 2.27 -6.00
N LYS A 100 -4.37 1.61 -6.99
CA LYS A 100 -4.62 2.25 -8.29
C LYS A 100 -5.56 3.44 -8.14
N GLN A 101 -6.59 3.32 -7.30
CA GLN A 101 -7.49 4.43 -7.05
C GLN A 101 -6.80 5.57 -6.33
N VAL A 102 -5.89 5.25 -5.41
CA VAL A 102 -5.07 6.26 -4.74
C VAL A 102 -4.21 7.00 -5.77
N ALA A 103 -3.58 6.28 -6.68
CA ALA A 103 -2.74 6.88 -7.70
C ALA A 103 -3.53 7.80 -8.62
N ARG A 104 -4.80 7.47 -8.90
CA ARG A 104 -5.67 8.29 -9.74
C ARG A 104 -6.28 9.47 -9.00
N GLY A 105 -6.17 9.49 -7.67
CA GLY A 105 -6.78 10.53 -6.86
C GLY A 105 -8.23 10.29 -6.48
N THR A 106 -8.78 9.10 -6.79
CA THR A 106 -10.16 8.77 -6.44
C THR A 106 -10.30 8.16 -5.05
N ALA A 107 -9.18 7.83 -4.42
CA ALA A 107 -9.14 7.37 -3.04
C ALA A 107 -7.94 7.99 -2.35
N THR A 108 -7.98 8.04 -1.03
CA THR A 108 -6.88 8.61 -0.24
C THR A 108 -6.47 7.62 0.84
N ILE A 109 -5.31 7.85 1.44
CA ILE A 109 -4.83 7.06 2.55
C ILE A 109 -4.93 7.92 3.79
N SER A 110 -5.72 7.46 4.76
CA SER A 110 -5.91 8.20 6.02
C SER A 110 -4.59 8.42 6.72
N GLY A 111 -4.39 9.63 7.19
CA GLY A 111 -3.20 9.97 7.93
C GLY A 111 -2.07 10.54 7.11
N LEU A 112 -2.22 10.59 5.79
CA LEU A 112 -1.19 11.15 4.92
C LEU A 112 -1.73 12.37 4.19
N PRO A 113 -1.01 13.50 4.23
CA PRO A 113 -1.37 14.66 3.40
C PRO A 113 -0.88 14.43 1.98
N GLU A 114 -1.64 14.85 1.02
CA GLU A 114 -1.22 14.80 -0.37
C GLU A 114 -0.26 15.94 -0.68
N ASN A 115 0.64 15.69 -1.59
CA ASN A 115 1.53 16.74 -2.09
C ASN A 115 0.74 17.84 -2.76
N GLY A 116 1.11 19.06 -2.50
CA GLY A 116 0.47 20.20 -3.13
C GLY A 116 -0.88 20.54 -2.54
N GLN A 117 -1.34 19.75 -1.60
CA GLN A 117 -2.55 20.04 -0.93
C GLN A 117 -2.31 20.70 0.38
N LEU A 118 -1.14 21.10 0.57
CA LEU A 118 -0.75 21.68 1.77
C LEU A 118 -1.51 22.87 2.00
N GLY A 119 -2.26 22.74 2.69
CA GLY A 119 -3.01 23.80 2.79
C GLY A 119 -4.02 23.78 1.85
N THR A 120 -4.40 23.57 1.35
CA THR A 120 -5.46 23.82 0.51
C THR A 120 -6.57 22.93 0.61
N GLY A 121 -6.18 23.03 0.67
CA GLY A 121 -6.99 22.66 0.79
C GLY A 121 -7.69 22.55 0.38
N ASP A 122 -7.36 22.77 0.11
CA ASP A 122 -8.02 22.70 -0.18
C ASP A 122 -8.64 22.85 -0.73
N THR A 123 -8.52 22.86 -0.99
CA THR A 123 -9.05 22.89 -1.38
C THR A 123 -9.78 23.08 -1.96
N VAL A 124 -9.76 23.18 -2.28
CA VAL A 124 -10.41 23.26 -2.52
C VAL A 124 -11.04 23.51 -3.14
N MET A 125 -11.05 23.61 -3.49
CA MET A 125 -11.46 23.69 -3.63
C MET A 125 -11.96 24.07 -4.27
N PHE A 126 -12.01 24.34 -4.77
CA PHE A 126 -12.38 24.50 -4.91
C PHE A 126 -12.85 24.95 -5.45
N ASN A 127 -12.86 25.25 -6.03
CA ASN A 127 -13.30 25.52 -6.10
C ASN A 127 -13.82 25.98 -6.68
N LYS A 128 -13.96 26.41 -7.15
CA LYS A 128 -14.44 26.69 -7.29
C LYS A 128 -14.94 27.16 -7.77
N PRO A 129 -15.13 27.56 -8.20
CA PRO A 129 -15.69 27.86 -8.35
C PRO A 129 -16.15 28.15 -8.85
N GLN A 130 -16.28 28.42 -9.10
CA GLN A 130 -16.70 28.57 -9.11
C GLN A 130 -17.10 28.97 -9.37
N GLN A 131 -17.20 29.42 -9.80
CA GLN A 131 -17.62 29.69 -9.81
C GLN A 131 -17.98 30.12 -10.11
N LYS A 132 -18.04 30.59 -10.49
CA LYS A 132 -18.41 30.89 -10.66
C LYS A 132 -18.75 31.30 -10.88
N VAL A 133 -18.83 31.83 -11.30
CA VAL A 133 -19.18 32.07 -11.28
C VAL A 133 -19.56 32.45 -11.59
N PHE A 134 -20.19 32.95 -11.71
CA PHE A 134 -20.53 33.28 -11.91
C PHE A 134 -20.84 33.76 -12.06
N GLY A 135 -21.09 34.30 -12.69
CA GLY A 135 -21.21 34.74 -12.63
C GLY A 135 -21.67 35.14 -12.91
N ARG A 136 -21.94 35.49 -12.94
CA ARG A 136 -22.36 35.93 -13.10
C ARG A 136 -22.44 36.29 -12.99
N ASP A 137 -22.63 36.68 -13.35
CA ASP A 137 -22.80 37.01 -13.26
C ASP A 137 -22.85 37.16 -13.42
N ARG A 138 -23.01 37.46 -13.70
CA ARG A 138 -22.96 37.62 -13.85
C ARG A 138 -22.84 37.53 -13.98
N PRO A 139 -23.16 38.05 -14.35
CA PRO A 139 -23.02 37.86 -14.28
C PRO A 139 -22.95 37.35 -14.27
N TYR A 140 -23.36 37.75 -14.80
CA TYR A 140 -23.24 37.22 -14.57
C TYR A 140 -23.15 36.78 -14.54
#